data_c97a11483b0754a585186d194b44f243
#
_entry.id   c97a11483b0754a585186d194b44f243
#
_cell.length_a   1.000
_cell.length_b   1.000
_cell.length_c   1.000
_cell.angle_alpha   90.00
_cell.angle_beta   90.00
_cell.angle_gamma   90.00
#
_symmetry.space_group_name_H-M   'P 1'
#
loop_
_entity.id
_entity.type
_entity.pdbx_description
1 polymer ?
#
loop_
_entity_poly.entity_id
_entity_poly.type
_entity_poly.pdbx_seq_one_letter_code
_entity_poly.pdbx_strand_id
1 'polypeptide(L)'
;KEKGFTLDQTKELTRIIETGKSIAFIASSFYDFEKNDYFINGLIGFFKDISIRFNKISIIDNRISKEEARNIVKNSDIVFIVGGDPKKEMNSINEYGLSNVLRDRDGITIGVSAGSINMAKDAIYMDEDEHKTIIKYKGIGLTDICIYPHMDFNNIDYLKEMFEVSKEQKITGLPNESFIVIEDGNVKYINEHYDFENETIDYKGVDVQKINHVGTIELETDRLILRKTTMKDYEEAFYLQLNPKIRRFLGGTKLGNNLEKSMKYFNESMYDDIEYYRWSIVRKEDNKFLGTIYLNLHSDKARTAGIDYWIREDAWGHGYTTEAAKKIMEFAFLTLDLNRIESCGAKDNVGTWKVMENIGLKYEGTREKSYFYYYGGIQDMKEYGLTKEEYLERK
;
A
#
# COMPACT_ATOMS: atom_id res chain seq x y z
N LYS A 1 -8.10 27.69 11.74
CA LYS A 1 -7.76 26.35 12.25
C LYS A 1 -8.89 25.95 13.16
N GLU A 2 -9.63 24.91 12.84
CA GLU A 2 -10.66 24.34 13.69
C GLU A 2 -10.02 23.88 15.01
N LYS A 3 -10.53 24.36 16.11
CA LYS A 3 -10.12 23.93 17.44
C LYS A 3 -11.09 22.82 17.85
N GLY A 4 -10.62 21.61 18.08
CA GLY A 4 -11.45 20.50 18.52
C GLY A 4 -10.97 19.15 18.01
N PHE A 5 -11.71 18.09 18.26
CA PHE A 5 -11.47 16.77 17.71
C PHE A 5 -11.92 16.68 16.24
N THR A 6 -11.17 15.97 15.40
CA THR A 6 -11.56 15.65 14.03
C THR A 6 -12.79 14.74 14.02
N LEU A 7 -13.41 14.56 12.84
CA LEU A 7 -14.57 13.67 12.71
C LEU A 7 -14.24 12.23 13.12
N ASP A 8 -13.08 11.72 12.71
CA ASP A 8 -12.65 10.34 13.01
C ASP A 8 -12.29 10.19 14.50
N GLN A 9 -11.61 11.19 15.09
CA GLN A 9 -11.37 11.22 16.54
C GLN A 9 -12.69 11.25 17.32
N THR A 10 -13.63 12.08 16.89
CA THR A 10 -14.96 12.15 17.51
C THR A 10 -15.66 10.81 17.47
N LYS A 11 -15.68 10.15 16.31
CA LYS A 11 -16.31 8.84 16.10
C LYS A 11 -15.74 7.77 17.06
N GLU A 12 -14.41 7.68 17.15
CA GLU A 12 -13.77 6.69 18.01
C GLU A 12 -13.91 7.04 19.50
N LEU A 13 -13.73 8.31 19.90
CA LEU A 13 -13.90 8.74 21.28
C LEU A 13 -15.32 8.50 21.79
N THR A 14 -16.34 8.80 20.98
CA THR A 14 -17.74 8.54 21.35
C THR A 14 -18.11 7.05 21.36
N ARG A 15 -17.36 6.22 20.64
CA ARG A 15 -17.51 4.76 20.69
C ARG A 15 -16.96 4.16 21.97
N ILE A 16 -15.79 4.64 22.44
CA ILE A 16 -15.05 4.03 23.54
C ILE A 16 -15.34 4.71 24.90
N ILE A 17 -15.79 5.95 24.93
CA ILE A 17 -16.03 6.72 26.15
C ILE A 17 -17.52 6.93 26.38
N GLU A 18 -18.05 6.34 27.44
CA GLU A 18 -19.40 6.62 27.93
C GLU A 18 -19.41 7.94 28.72
N THR A 19 -20.48 8.74 28.55
CA THR A 19 -20.67 9.94 29.38
C THR A 19 -20.89 9.59 30.85
N GLY A 20 -20.47 10.46 31.75
CA GLY A 20 -20.62 10.23 33.20
C GLY A 20 -19.48 9.43 33.85
N LYS A 21 -18.44 9.09 33.12
CA LYS A 21 -17.21 8.46 33.62
C LYS A 21 -16.32 9.46 34.36
N SER A 22 -15.39 8.95 35.18
CA SER A 22 -14.33 9.74 35.81
C SER A 22 -13.11 9.83 34.92
N ILE A 23 -12.42 11.00 34.91
CA ILE A 23 -11.19 11.21 34.15
C ILE A 23 -10.09 11.84 35.03
N ALA A 24 -8.87 11.32 34.89
CA ALA A 24 -7.66 11.91 35.47
C ALA A 24 -6.73 12.38 34.34
N PHE A 25 -6.35 13.64 34.33
CA PHE A 25 -5.36 14.21 33.43
C PHE A 25 -3.98 14.21 34.09
N ILE A 26 -3.00 13.53 33.52
CA ILE A 26 -1.59 13.63 33.91
C ILE A 26 -0.99 14.81 33.16
N ALA A 27 -0.57 15.83 33.88
CA ALA A 27 -0.06 17.08 33.33
C ALA A 27 1.32 16.89 32.68
N SER A 28 1.60 17.64 31.63
CA SER A 28 2.91 17.63 30.94
C SER A 28 4.04 18.21 31.77
N SER A 29 3.71 19.14 32.65
CA SER A 29 4.65 19.76 33.62
C SER A 29 3.99 19.79 35.00
N PHE A 30 4.58 19.11 35.98
CA PHE A 30 4.00 19.05 37.33
C PHE A 30 4.14 20.35 38.13
N TYR A 31 4.84 21.35 37.60
CA TYR A 31 5.14 22.61 38.29
C TYR A 31 4.56 23.87 37.60
N ASP A 32 3.89 23.72 36.47
CA ASP A 32 3.30 24.84 35.70
C ASP A 32 1.74 24.76 35.75
N PHE A 33 1.17 25.14 36.85
CA PHE A 33 -0.26 24.97 37.14
C PHE A 33 -1.16 25.79 36.23
N GLU A 34 -0.79 27.04 35.93
CA GLU A 34 -1.60 27.90 35.07
C GLU A 34 -1.70 27.31 33.67
N LYS A 35 -0.57 26.84 33.15
CA LYS A 35 -0.51 26.18 31.83
C LYS A 35 -1.30 24.87 31.87
N ASN A 36 -1.16 24.04 32.90
CA ASN A 36 -1.91 22.78 33.03
C ASN A 36 -3.41 23.04 33.03
N ASP A 37 -3.87 23.98 33.88
CA ASP A 37 -5.30 24.30 34.01
C ASP A 37 -5.86 24.86 32.70
N TYR A 38 -5.10 25.70 31.99
CA TYR A 38 -5.51 26.25 30.68
C TYR A 38 -5.72 25.14 29.64
N PHE A 39 -4.73 24.27 29.45
CA PHE A 39 -4.80 23.22 28.45
C PHE A 39 -5.85 22.16 28.76
N ILE A 40 -5.91 21.72 30.03
CA ILE A 40 -6.87 20.70 30.47
C ILE A 40 -8.31 21.21 30.35
N ASN A 41 -8.58 22.48 30.73
CA ASN A 41 -9.89 23.09 30.51
C ASN A 41 -10.27 23.16 29.03
N GLY A 42 -9.31 23.44 28.15
CA GLY A 42 -9.52 23.39 26.70
C GLY A 42 -9.93 21.99 26.23
N LEU A 43 -9.22 20.94 26.66
CA LEU A 43 -9.53 19.54 26.34
C LEU A 43 -10.93 19.14 26.88
N ILE A 44 -11.28 19.53 28.11
CA ILE A 44 -12.62 19.30 28.66
C ILE A 44 -13.69 19.98 27.78
N GLY A 45 -13.38 21.17 27.24
CA GLY A 45 -14.23 21.86 26.26
C GLY A 45 -14.47 21.02 25.01
N PHE A 46 -13.41 20.47 24.42
CA PHE A 46 -13.51 19.61 23.23
C PHE A 46 -14.33 18.34 23.48
N PHE A 47 -14.17 17.69 24.64
CA PHE A 47 -15.03 16.57 25.02
C PHE A 47 -16.51 16.98 25.13
N LYS A 48 -16.80 18.17 25.71
CA LYS A 48 -18.17 18.70 25.77
C LYS A 48 -18.79 18.95 24.42
N ASP A 49 -17.98 19.41 23.44
CA ASP A 49 -18.43 19.69 22.09
C ASP A 49 -18.89 18.42 21.37
N ILE A 50 -18.27 17.29 21.67
CA ILE A 50 -18.67 15.95 21.17
C ILE A 50 -19.62 15.19 22.12
N SER A 51 -20.29 15.91 23.04
CA SER A 51 -21.31 15.39 23.96
C SER A 51 -20.81 14.42 25.04
N ILE A 52 -19.50 14.35 25.31
CA ILE A 52 -18.91 13.60 26.42
C ILE A 52 -18.78 14.50 27.63
N ARG A 53 -19.34 14.08 28.76
CA ARG A 53 -19.28 14.79 30.06
C ARG A 53 -18.78 13.85 31.14
N PHE A 54 -17.88 14.34 31.99
CA PHE A 54 -17.30 13.59 33.07
C PHE A 54 -17.99 13.93 34.41
N ASN A 55 -18.22 12.93 35.23
CA ASN A 55 -18.78 13.13 36.59
C ASN A 55 -17.72 13.57 37.61
N LYS A 56 -16.47 13.19 37.37
CA LYS A 56 -15.31 13.56 38.19
C LYS A 56 -14.11 13.84 37.28
N ILE A 57 -13.46 14.97 37.52
CA ILE A 57 -12.25 15.39 36.82
C ILE A 57 -11.17 15.63 37.87
N SER A 58 -9.98 15.04 37.63
CA SER A 58 -8.81 15.20 38.48
C SER A 58 -7.60 15.58 37.66
N ILE A 59 -6.76 16.46 38.18
CA ILE A 59 -5.50 16.84 37.57
C ILE A 59 -4.36 16.28 38.41
N ILE A 60 -3.45 15.56 37.76
CA ILE A 60 -2.30 14.94 38.43
C ILE A 60 -1.09 15.82 38.14
N ASP A 61 -0.71 16.61 39.13
CA ASP A 61 0.51 17.41 39.17
C ASP A 61 0.98 17.55 40.62
N ASN A 62 1.94 18.43 40.90
CA ASN A 62 2.53 18.48 42.23
C ASN A 62 1.66 19.18 43.29
N ARG A 63 0.41 19.58 42.97
CA ARG A 63 -0.59 20.05 43.96
C ARG A 63 -1.14 18.95 44.84
N ILE A 64 -0.93 17.69 44.45
CA ILE A 64 -1.39 16.50 45.21
C ILE A 64 -0.22 15.61 45.59
N SER A 65 -0.37 14.83 46.63
CA SER A 65 0.65 13.88 47.08
C SER A 65 0.84 12.73 46.08
N LYS A 66 2.04 12.11 46.08
CA LYS A 66 2.33 10.94 45.25
C LYS A 66 1.38 9.77 45.53
N GLU A 67 0.97 9.59 46.78
CA GLU A 67 0.03 8.54 47.16
C GLU A 67 -1.38 8.82 46.63
N GLU A 68 -1.85 10.05 46.75
CA GLU A 68 -3.13 10.48 46.21
C GLU A 68 -3.16 10.38 44.68
N ALA A 69 -2.10 10.81 44.00
CA ALA A 69 -1.95 10.68 42.53
C ALA A 69 -2.09 9.22 42.06
N ARG A 70 -1.38 8.28 42.72
CA ARG A 70 -1.50 6.85 42.41
C ARG A 70 -2.91 6.32 42.65
N ASN A 71 -3.57 6.73 43.76
CA ASN A 71 -4.93 6.31 44.07
C ASN A 71 -5.93 6.84 43.02
N ILE A 72 -5.81 8.11 42.62
CA ILE A 72 -6.67 8.70 41.58
C ILE A 72 -6.47 7.99 40.24
N VAL A 73 -5.22 7.81 39.79
CA VAL A 73 -4.91 7.15 38.51
C VAL A 73 -5.44 5.71 38.50
N LYS A 74 -5.28 4.98 39.62
CA LYS A 74 -5.76 3.59 39.74
C LYS A 74 -7.28 3.48 39.61
N ASN A 75 -8.04 4.42 40.18
CA ASN A 75 -9.49 4.33 40.29
C ASN A 75 -10.27 5.18 39.27
N SER A 76 -9.60 5.89 38.36
CA SER A 76 -10.27 6.64 37.29
C SER A 76 -10.63 5.71 36.13
N ASP A 77 -11.83 5.88 35.56
CA ASP A 77 -12.24 5.13 34.33
C ASP A 77 -11.33 5.46 33.14
N ILE A 78 -10.92 6.72 33.08
CA ILE A 78 -10.09 7.24 31.98
C ILE A 78 -8.87 7.96 32.55
N VAL A 79 -7.70 7.70 31.98
CA VAL A 79 -6.50 8.50 32.22
C VAL A 79 -6.06 9.14 30.92
N PHE A 80 -5.84 10.44 30.95
CA PHE A 80 -5.40 11.22 29.80
C PHE A 80 -4.01 11.79 30.08
N ILE A 81 -2.99 11.34 29.30
CA ILE A 81 -1.62 11.83 29.42
C ILE A 81 -1.47 12.95 28.40
N VAL A 82 -1.26 14.16 28.91
CA VAL A 82 -1.26 15.40 28.11
C VAL A 82 0.06 15.56 27.38
N GLY A 83 0.06 16.23 26.23
CA GLY A 83 1.27 16.51 25.48
C GLY A 83 2.15 17.64 26.07
N GLY A 84 3.44 17.60 25.78
CA GLY A 84 4.44 18.58 26.24
C GLY A 84 5.86 18.13 25.93
N ASP A 85 6.77 18.29 26.90
CA ASP A 85 8.14 17.74 26.82
C ASP A 85 8.13 16.27 27.26
N PRO A 86 8.42 15.31 26.37
CA PRO A 86 8.26 13.87 26.66
C PRO A 86 9.14 13.42 27.84
N LYS A 87 10.35 13.94 27.96
CA LYS A 87 11.29 13.53 29.01
C LYS A 87 10.92 14.10 30.38
N LYS A 88 10.50 15.37 30.42
CA LYS A 88 10.05 16.00 31.67
C LYS A 88 8.79 15.31 32.19
N GLU A 89 7.85 15.04 31.31
CA GLU A 89 6.63 14.31 31.65
C GLU A 89 6.94 12.91 32.18
N MET A 90 7.80 12.14 31.46
CA MET A 90 8.20 10.80 31.89
C MET A 90 8.93 10.78 33.24
N ASN A 91 9.80 11.77 33.46
CA ASN A 91 10.46 11.93 34.79
C ASN A 91 9.44 12.14 35.89
N SER A 92 8.44 12.98 35.70
CA SER A 92 7.37 13.22 36.68
C SER A 92 6.50 11.96 36.91
N ILE A 93 6.16 11.24 35.83
CA ILE A 93 5.43 9.96 35.90
C ILE A 93 6.23 8.95 36.74
N ASN A 94 7.53 8.83 36.55
CA ASN A 94 8.41 7.95 37.31
C ASN A 94 8.58 8.40 38.76
N GLU A 95 8.78 9.70 38.97
CA GLU A 95 8.91 10.27 40.34
C GLU A 95 7.68 10.00 41.21
N TYR A 96 6.49 10.04 40.60
CA TYR A 96 5.22 9.74 41.27
C TYR A 96 4.88 8.25 41.34
N GLY A 97 5.70 7.39 40.67
CA GLY A 97 5.48 5.95 40.64
C GLY A 97 4.23 5.56 39.86
N LEU A 98 3.86 6.34 38.84
CA LEU A 98 2.64 6.13 38.07
C LEU A 98 2.77 5.06 36.99
N SER A 99 3.99 4.76 36.50
CA SER A 99 4.20 3.81 35.42
C SER A 99 3.64 2.41 35.72
N ASN A 100 3.85 1.88 36.93
CA ASN A 100 3.29 0.60 37.35
C ASN A 100 1.77 0.66 37.46
N VAL A 101 1.26 1.74 38.08
CA VAL A 101 -0.20 1.93 38.26
C VAL A 101 -0.90 1.99 36.89
N LEU A 102 -0.31 2.66 35.90
CA LEU A 102 -0.84 2.75 34.54
C LEU A 102 -0.86 1.40 33.81
N ARG A 103 0.15 0.55 34.04
CA ARG A 103 0.17 -0.80 33.45
C ARG A 103 -0.81 -1.77 34.10
N ASP A 104 -1.01 -1.63 35.40
CA ASP A 104 -1.78 -2.59 36.21
C ASP A 104 -3.27 -2.22 36.36
N ARG A 105 -3.68 -1.04 35.86
CA ARG A 105 -5.06 -0.58 35.99
C ARG A 105 -5.93 -1.09 34.84
N ASP A 106 -7.20 -1.30 35.14
CA ASP A 106 -8.24 -1.42 34.13
C ASP A 106 -8.73 -0.02 33.68
N GLY A 107 -9.30 0.05 32.48
CA GLY A 107 -9.90 1.25 31.90
C GLY A 107 -9.05 1.88 30.78
N ILE A 108 -9.53 3.01 30.28
CA ILE A 108 -8.98 3.66 29.08
C ILE A 108 -7.79 4.53 29.47
N THR A 109 -6.70 4.42 28.66
CA THR A 109 -5.58 5.37 28.70
C THR A 109 -5.41 6.03 27.35
N ILE A 110 -5.39 7.36 27.33
CA ILE A 110 -5.24 8.18 26.13
C ILE A 110 -3.95 8.98 26.26
N GLY A 111 -3.07 8.92 25.26
CA GLY A 111 -1.87 9.74 25.18
C GLY A 111 -1.92 10.66 23.97
N VAL A 112 -1.55 11.91 24.14
CA VAL A 112 -1.48 12.91 23.06
C VAL A 112 -0.09 13.50 22.98
N SER A 113 0.51 13.58 21.78
CA SER A 113 1.85 14.13 21.56
C SER A 113 2.89 13.45 22.48
N ALA A 114 3.54 14.17 23.39
CA ALA A 114 4.47 13.60 24.38
C ALA A 114 3.85 12.43 25.16
N GLY A 115 2.59 12.53 25.55
CA GLY A 115 1.87 11.46 26.23
C GLY A 115 1.78 10.19 25.40
N SER A 116 1.58 10.28 24.08
CA SER A 116 1.58 9.12 23.19
C SER A 116 2.97 8.49 23.05
N ILE A 117 4.03 9.28 23.01
CA ILE A 117 5.42 8.81 23.01
C ILE A 117 5.69 8.02 24.29
N ASN A 118 5.31 8.55 25.43
CA ASN A 118 5.56 7.97 26.75
C ASN A 118 4.78 6.66 27.00
N MET A 119 3.71 6.38 26.26
CA MET A 119 2.98 5.11 26.37
C MET A 119 3.81 3.92 25.85
N ALA A 120 4.75 4.12 24.95
CA ALA A 120 5.59 3.07 24.41
C ALA A 120 6.50 2.45 25.47
N LYS A 121 6.91 1.18 25.26
CA LYS A 121 7.95 0.53 26.05
C LYS A 121 9.33 1.14 25.77
N ASP A 122 9.65 1.28 24.49
CA ASP A 122 10.84 1.92 23.99
C ASP A 122 10.43 3.20 23.25
N ALA A 123 10.69 4.33 23.88
CA ALA A 123 10.27 5.65 23.43
C ALA A 123 11.42 6.43 22.81
N ILE A 124 11.09 7.28 21.85
CA ILE A 124 12.04 8.20 21.20
C ILE A 124 11.44 9.61 21.14
N TYR A 125 12.26 10.62 21.20
CA TYR A 125 11.89 11.98 20.78
C TYR A 125 13.12 12.72 20.25
N MET A 126 12.87 13.72 19.40
CA MET A 126 13.94 14.61 18.96
C MET A 126 14.20 15.68 20.01
N ASP A 127 15.44 15.82 20.44
CA ASP A 127 15.88 16.96 21.23
C ASP A 127 15.99 18.18 20.30
N GLU A 128 15.20 19.22 20.56
CA GLU A 128 15.20 20.44 19.77
C GLU A 128 16.40 21.36 20.11
N ASP A 129 17.24 20.97 21.08
CA ASP A 129 18.46 21.65 21.43
C ASP A 129 19.50 21.63 20.28
N GLU A 130 20.66 22.28 20.45
CA GLU A 130 21.67 22.58 19.42
C GLU A 130 22.07 21.43 18.49
N HIS A 131 21.82 20.16 18.87
CA HIS A 131 22.23 18.97 18.10
C HIS A 131 21.10 18.23 17.39
N LYS A 132 19.84 18.54 17.65
CA LYS A 132 18.66 17.88 17.01
C LYS A 132 18.77 16.35 16.94
N THR A 133 19.28 15.72 18.01
CA THR A 133 19.49 14.27 18.05
C THR A 133 18.26 13.54 18.59
N ILE A 134 18.03 12.32 18.11
CA ILE A 134 16.98 11.47 18.67
C ILE A 134 17.45 10.82 19.96
N ILE A 135 16.70 11.07 21.03
CA ILE A 135 16.92 10.47 22.35
C ILE A 135 16.02 9.26 22.53
N LYS A 136 16.64 8.12 22.88
CA LYS A 136 15.95 6.86 23.20
C LYS A 136 15.86 6.70 24.72
N TYR A 137 14.69 6.27 25.21
CA TYR A 137 14.49 6.00 26.64
C TYR A 137 13.36 4.98 26.88
N LYS A 138 13.26 4.49 28.09
CA LYS A 138 12.14 3.61 28.49
C LYS A 138 10.93 4.43 28.88
N GLY A 139 9.82 4.21 28.18
CA GLY A 139 8.53 4.81 28.50
C GLY A 139 7.72 3.98 29.52
N ILE A 140 6.43 4.18 29.56
CA ILE A 140 5.51 3.54 30.50
C ILE A 140 5.38 2.04 30.23
N GLY A 141 5.42 1.64 28.94
CA GLY A 141 5.30 0.24 28.53
C GLY A 141 3.86 -0.26 28.44
N LEU A 142 2.96 0.59 27.98
CA LEU A 142 1.56 0.23 27.67
C LEU A 142 1.44 -0.40 26.27
N THR A 143 2.40 -0.15 25.39
CA THR A 143 2.47 -0.70 24.03
C THR A 143 3.92 -0.90 23.61
N ASP A 144 4.15 -1.87 22.72
CA ASP A 144 5.44 -2.06 22.05
C ASP A 144 5.60 -1.14 20.80
N ILE A 145 4.55 -0.39 20.41
CA ILE A 145 4.60 0.52 19.26
C ILE A 145 5.36 1.79 19.67
N CYS A 146 6.51 2.02 19.04
CA CYS A 146 7.26 3.26 19.18
C CYS A 146 6.63 4.32 18.29
N ILE A 147 5.91 5.26 18.89
CA ILE A 147 5.16 6.30 18.18
C ILE A 147 6.02 7.56 18.07
N TYR A 148 6.01 8.17 16.88
CA TYR A 148 6.49 9.52 16.66
C TYR A 148 5.35 10.40 16.14
N PRO A 149 4.77 11.29 16.96
CA PRO A 149 3.69 12.19 16.57
C PRO A 149 4.21 13.39 15.79
N HIS A 150 3.29 14.13 15.15
CA HIS A 150 3.58 15.34 14.38
C HIS A 150 4.51 15.12 13.20
N MET A 151 4.41 13.95 12.54
CA MET A 151 5.24 13.61 11.40
C MET A 151 5.18 14.69 10.33
N ASP A 152 6.35 15.27 9.95
CA ASP A 152 6.50 16.27 8.91
C ASP A 152 7.62 15.89 7.94
N PHE A 153 7.26 15.57 6.70
CA PHE A 153 8.19 15.21 5.62
C PHE A 153 9.01 16.40 5.09
N ASN A 154 8.72 17.63 5.50
CA ASN A 154 9.51 18.81 5.11
C ASN A 154 10.74 19.01 5.98
N ASN A 155 10.84 18.37 7.13
CA ASN A 155 11.99 18.43 8.02
C ASN A 155 13.01 17.34 7.65
N ILE A 156 13.92 17.65 6.72
CA ILE A 156 14.89 16.69 6.17
C ILE A 156 15.88 16.19 7.24
N ASP A 157 16.34 17.04 8.12
CA ASP A 157 17.31 16.64 9.18
C ASP A 157 16.66 15.64 10.12
N TYR A 158 15.42 15.88 10.46
CA TYR A 158 14.61 14.98 11.25
C TYR A 158 14.39 13.62 10.55
N LEU A 159 14.08 13.62 9.25
CA LEU A 159 13.92 12.38 8.50
C LEU A 159 15.21 11.55 8.48
N LYS A 160 16.38 12.17 8.32
CA LYS A 160 17.66 11.47 8.37
C LYS A 160 17.87 10.76 9.71
N GLU A 161 17.59 11.45 10.82
CA GLU A 161 17.72 10.87 12.17
C GLU A 161 16.72 9.71 12.36
N MET A 162 15.48 9.84 11.87
CA MET A 162 14.49 8.79 11.91
C MET A 162 14.97 7.55 11.13
N PHE A 163 15.55 7.72 9.95
CA PHE A 163 16.14 6.63 9.19
C PHE A 163 17.27 5.95 9.94
N GLU A 164 18.19 6.70 10.55
CA GLU A 164 19.27 6.13 11.36
C GLU A 164 18.75 5.31 12.55
N VAL A 165 17.77 5.85 13.29
CA VAL A 165 17.18 5.14 14.43
C VAL A 165 16.40 3.90 13.96
N SER A 166 15.83 3.92 12.77
CA SER A 166 15.04 2.80 12.22
C SER A 166 15.87 1.53 11.96
N LYS A 167 17.21 1.62 11.91
CA LYS A 167 18.12 0.47 11.85
C LYS A 167 18.00 -0.46 13.06
N GLU A 168 17.70 0.14 14.21
CA GLU A 168 17.69 -0.58 15.48
C GLU A 168 16.30 -0.78 16.05
N GLN A 169 15.35 0.07 15.68
CA GLN A 169 14.02 0.10 16.25
C GLN A 169 13.00 0.56 15.22
N LYS A 170 11.95 -0.23 15.06
CA LYS A 170 10.80 0.21 14.25
C LYS A 170 10.10 1.40 14.91
N ILE A 171 9.76 2.40 14.08
CA ILE A 171 9.11 3.64 14.51
C ILE A 171 7.86 3.85 13.65
N THR A 172 6.75 4.18 14.30
CA THR A 172 5.52 4.58 13.62
C THR A 172 5.33 6.08 13.68
N GLY A 173 5.52 6.76 12.57
CA GLY A 173 5.27 8.19 12.41
C GLY A 173 3.77 8.46 12.20
N LEU A 174 3.22 9.39 12.99
CA LEU A 174 1.81 9.78 12.93
C LEU A 174 1.68 11.27 12.54
N PRO A 175 1.06 11.62 11.40
CA PRO A 175 0.60 12.97 11.12
C PRO A 175 -0.41 13.48 12.16
N ASN A 176 -0.65 14.79 12.18
CA ASN A 176 -1.44 15.44 13.23
C ASN A 176 -2.87 14.91 13.43
N GLU A 177 -3.50 14.37 12.39
CA GLU A 177 -4.88 13.89 12.45
C GLU A 177 -4.98 12.36 12.64
N SER A 178 -3.83 11.70 12.73
CA SER A 178 -3.74 10.25 12.82
C SER A 178 -3.62 9.79 14.27
N PHE A 179 -4.15 8.60 14.57
CA PHE A 179 -4.07 7.99 15.90
C PHE A 179 -4.19 6.47 15.83
N ILE A 180 -3.85 5.82 16.94
CA ILE A 180 -3.87 4.36 17.07
C ILE A 180 -4.84 4.02 18.21
N VAL A 181 -5.69 3.03 17.97
CA VAL A 181 -6.55 2.42 18.99
C VAL A 181 -6.07 0.99 19.24
N ILE A 182 -5.85 0.64 20.51
CA ILE A 182 -5.46 -0.71 20.92
C ILE A 182 -6.53 -1.23 21.88
N GLU A 183 -7.21 -2.30 21.49
CA GLU A 183 -8.27 -2.96 22.28
C GLU A 183 -8.03 -4.47 22.27
N ASP A 184 -7.93 -5.09 23.43
CA ASP A 184 -7.72 -6.55 23.58
C ASP A 184 -6.55 -7.09 22.74
N GLY A 185 -5.46 -6.31 22.63
CA GLY A 185 -4.29 -6.64 21.83
C GLY A 185 -4.44 -6.39 20.31
N ASN A 186 -5.64 -6.01 19.86
CA ASN A 186 -5.85 -5.64 18.46
C ASN A 186 -5.47 -4.17 18.23
N VAL A 187 -4.66 -3.92 17.21
CA VAL A 187 -4.18 -2.59 16.84
C VAL A 187 -4.93 -2.09 15.61
N LYS A 188 -5.58 -0.95 15.74
CA LYS A 188 -6.30 -0.26 14.66
C LYS A 188 -5.66 1.11 14.43
N TYR A 189 -5.15 1.32 13.24
CA TYR A 189 -4.65 2.62 12.79
C TYR A 189 -5.80 3.41 12.15
N ILE A 190 -5.89 4.69 12.48
CA ILE A 190 -6.87 5.61 11.94
C ILE A 190 -6.11 6.72 11.21
N ASN A 191 -6.46 6.95 9.95
CA ASN A 191 -5.79 7.82 9.01
C ASN A 191 -4.35 7.38 8.67
N GLU A 192 -3.59 8.24 8.03
CA GLU A 192 -2.24 7.94 7.53
C GLU A 192 -1.25 7.64 8.66
N HIS A 193 -0.39 6.68 8.46
CA HIS A 193 0.76 6.40 9.31
C HIS A 193 1.91 5.87 8.47
N TYR A 194 3.12 6.00 9.00
CA TYR A 194 4.35 5.68 8.27
C TYR A 194 5.25 4.86 9.17
N ASP A 195 5.51 3.61 8.77
CA ASP A 195 6.44 2.75 9.51
C ASP A 195 7.86 2.92 8.95
N PHE A 196 8.78 3.31 9.81
CA PHE A 196 10.21 3.37 9.54
C PHE A 196 10.85 2.13 10.14
N GLU A 197 11.46 1.30 9.29
CA GLU A 197 12.12 0.07 9.72
C GLU A 197 13.26 -0.26 8.75
N ASN A 198 14.47 -0.56 9.26
CA ASN A 198 15.64 -0.91 8.46
C ASN A 198 15.93 0.08 7.31
N GLU A 199 15.95 1.38 7.60
CA GLU A 199 16.16 2.46 6.62
C GLU A 199 15.13 2.47 5.47
N THR A 200 13.93 1.95 5.70
CA THR A 200 12.82 2.00 4.75
C THR A 200 11.60 2.69 5.36
N ILE A 201 10.75 3.24 4.52
CA ILE A 201 9.43 3.76 4.94
C ILE A 201 8.38 2.89 4.26
N ASP A 202 7.48 2.32 5.06
CA ASP A 202 6.27 1.66 4.56
C ASP A 202 5.07 2.60 4.72
N TYR A 203 4.47 2.96 3.58
CA TYR A 203 3.25 3.76 3.54
C TYR A 203 2.05 2.86 3.78
N LYS A 204 1.62 2.74 5.04
CA LYS A 204 0.43 1.97 5.38
C LYS A 204 -0.81 2.87 5.37
N GLY A 205 -1.76 2.56 4.56
CA GLY A 205 -3.01 3.30 4.35
C GLY A 205 -3.65 3.03 3.00
N VAL A 206 -2.89 2.48 2.06
CA VAL A 206 -3.41 1.96 0.80
C VAL A 206 -3.42 0.43 0.90
N ASP A 207 -4.60 -0.16 1.01
CA ASP A 207 -4.74 -1.62 0.90
C ASP A 207 -4.40 -2.01 -0.54
N VAL A 208 -3.14 -2.41 -0.75
CA VAL A 208 -2.65 -2.86 -2.05
C VAL A 208 -3.10 -4.29 -2.24
N GLN A 209 -4.25 -4.46 -2.88
CA GLN A 209 -4.68 -5.77 -3.34
C GLN A 209 -3.61 -6.33 -4.29
N LYS A 210 -3.23 -7.58 -4.07
CA LYS A 210 -2.24 -8.28 -4.92
C LYS A 210 -2.92 -8.98 -6.07
N ILE A 211 -2.17 -9.18 -7.16
CA ILE A 211 -2.59 -10.05 -8.26
C ILE A 211 -2.71 -11.48 -7.72
N ASN A 212 -3.77 -12.18 -8.12
CA ASN A 212 -3.96 -13.60 -7.80
C ASN A 212 -3.18 -14.46 -8.80
N HIS A 213 -1.88 -14.66 -8.57
CA HIS A 213 -1.02 -15.44 -9.46
C HIS A 213 -1.35 -16.94 -9.41
N VAL A 214 -1.81 -17.47 -10.54
CA VAL A 214 -2.14 -18.90 -10.72
C VAL A 214 -1.28 -19.58 -11.80
N GLY A 215 -0.35 -18.82 -12.40
CA GLY A 215 0.45 -19.28 -13.54
C GLY A 215 -0.35 -19.42 -14.85
N THR A 216 0.33 -19.85 -15.90
CA THR A 216 -0.29 -20.09 -17.21
C THR A 216 -1.08 -21.41 -17.17
N ILE A 217 -2.38 -21.33 -16.88
CA ILE A 217 -3.30 -22.48 -16.94
C ILE A 217 -3.83 -22.66 -18.35
N GLU A 218 -4.29 -23.88 -18.70
CA GLU A 218 -4.93 -24.15 -19.96
C GLU A 218 -6.34 -23.53 -19.98
N LEU A 219 -6.65 -22.86 -21.11
CA LEU A 219 -7.95 -22.22 -21.36
C LEU A 219 -8.48 -22.71 -22.69
N GLU A 220 -9.79 -22.84 -22.81
CA GLU A 220 -10.45 -23.27 -24.02
C GLU A 220 -11.48 -22.26 -24.52
N THR A 221 -11.62 -22.22 -25.84
CA THR A 221 -12.70 -21.52 -26.55
C THR A 221 -13.41 -22.52 -27.49
N ASP A 222 -14.32 -22.07 -28.30
CA ASP A 222 -15.03 -22.94 -29.24
C ASP A 222 -14.06 -23.64 -30.22
N ARG A 223 -13.07 -22.91 -30.75
CA ARG A 223 -12.16 -23.38 -31.79
C ARG A 223 -10.72 -23.57 -31.35
N LEU A 224 -10.35 -23.07 -30.15
CA LEU A 224 -8.96 -22.97 -29.72
C LEU A 224 -8.70 -23.62 -28.37
N ILE A 225 -7.50 -24.16 -28.22
CA ILE A 225 -6.86 -24.47 -26.94
C ILE A 225 -5.74 -23.44 -26.73
N LEU A 226 -5.79 -22.76 -25.58
CA LEU A 226 -4.75 -21.84 -25.14
C LEU A 226 -3.99 -22.54 -24.02
N ARG A 227 -2.85 -23.13 -24.32
CA ARG A 227 -2.06 -23.92 -23.37
C ARG A 227 -0.68 -23.35 -23.16
N LYS A 228 -0.03 -23.72 -22.07
CA LYS A 228 1.36 -23.32 -21.78
C LYS A 228 2.24 -23.60 -23.02
N THR A 229 3.04 -22.62 -23.41
CA THR A 229 3.96 -22.73 -24.56
C THR A 229 5.02 -23.79 -24.28
N THR A 230 5.19 -24.75 -25.19
CA THR A 230 6.23 -25.80 -25.12
C THR A 230 7.49 -25.38 -25.87
N MET A 231 8.60 -26.10 -25.64
CA MET A 231 9.83 -25.90 -26.40
C MET A 231 9.64 -26.11 -27.91
N LYS A 232 8.79 -27.07 -28.29
CA LYS A 232 8.42 -27.32 -29.69
C LYS A 232 7.69 -26.13 -30.31
N ASP A 233 6.74 -25.55 -29.59
CA ASP A 233 6.02 -24.35 -30.05
C ASP A 233 6.98 -23.17 -30.21
N TYR A 234 7.93 -23.03 -29.27
CA TYR A 234 8.91 -21.96 -29.31
C TYR A 234 9.84 -22.08 -30.54
N GLU A 235 10.28 -23.30 -30.87
CA GLU A 235 11.06 -23.58 -32.08
C GLU A 235 10.23 -23.26 -33.34
N GLU A 236 8.99 -23.74 -33.43
CA GLU A 236 8.11 -23.46 -34.57
C GLU A 236 7.85 -21.95 -34.68
N ALA A 237 7.61 -21.25 -33.58
CA ALA A 237 7.44 -19.80 -33.52
C ALA A 237 8.64 -19.06 -34.06
N PHE A 238 9.88 -19.52 -33.74
CA PHE A 238 11.10 -18.91 -34.26
C PHE A 238 11.12 -18.90 -35.79
N TYR A 239 10.82 -20.03 -36.43
CA TYR A 239 10.81 -20.12 -37.92
C TYR A 239 9.64 -19.32 -38.51
N LEU A 240 8.45 -19.36 -37.95
CA LEU A 240 7.30 -18.59 -38.43
C LEU A 240 7.54 -17.07 -38.35
N GLN A 241 8.25 -16.61 -37.32
CA GLN A 241 8.61 -15.20 -37.18
C GLN A 241 9.70 -14.72 -38.18
N LEU A 242 10.32 -15.59 -38.93
CA LEU A 242 11.19 -15.19 -40.07
C LEU A 242 10.38 -14.62 -41.24
N ASN A 243 9.09 -14.86 -41.33
CA ASN A 243 8.21 -14.28 -42.34
C ASN A 243 8.25 -12.73 -42.23
N PRO A 244 8.66 -12.01 -43.31
CA PRO A 244 8.80 -10.56 -43.30
C PRO A 244 7.51 -9.82 -42.94
N LYS A 245 6.34 -10.34 -43.30
CA LYS A 245 5.03 -9.73 -42.97
C LYS A 245 4.72 -9.79 -41.48
N ILE A 246 5.12 -10.87 -40.80
CA ILE A 246 5.01 -11.01 -39.35
C ILE A 246 6.11 -10.17 -38.70
N ARG A 247 7.35 -10.36 -39.16
CA ARG A 247 8.52 -9.75 -38.51
C ARG A 247 8.51 -8.23 -38.52
N ARG A 248 7.90 -7.62 -39.54
CA ARG A 248 7.79 -6.16 -39.69
C ARG A 248 7.22 -5.47 -38.42
N PHE A 249 6.31 -6.12 -37.71
CA PHE A 249 5.61 -5.56 -36.56
C PHE A 249 5.90 -6.28 -35.23
N LEU A 250 6.88 -7.18 -35.24
CA LEU A 250 7.36 -7.75 -33.98
C LEU A 250 8.40 -6.81 -33.37
N GLY A 251 8.11 -6.35 -32.15
CA GLY A 251 9.00 -5.51 -31.36
C GLY A 251 10.26 -6.23 -30.91
N GLY A 252 11.07 -5.53 -30.14
CA GLY A 252 12.25 -6.08 -29.51
C GLY A 252 13.51 -6.05 -30.38
N THR A 253 14.45 -6.90 -30.05
CA THR A 253 15.77 -6.95 -30.63
C THR A 253 15.79 -7.56 -32.06
N LYS A 254 16.85 -7.28 -32.82
CA LYS A 254 17.17 -8.06 -33.98
C LYS A 254 17.05 -9.53 -33.65
N LEU A 255 16.32 -10.31 -34.48
CA LEU A 255 16.20 -11.76 -34.26
C LEU A 255 17.60 -12.33 -34.09
N GLY A 256 17.89 -12.91 -32.94
CA GLY A 256 19.19 -13.51 -32.68
C GLY A 256 19.42 -14.60 -33.74
N ASN A 257 20.59 -14.62 -34.37
CA ASN A 257 20.95 -15.62 -35.40
C ASN A 257 21.10 -17.02 -34.82
N ASN A 258 20.72 -17.25 -33.56
CA ASN A 258 20.97 -18.50 -32.87
C ASN A 258 19.72 -18.96 -32.11
N LEU A 259 19.00 -19.89 -32.73
CA LEU A 259 17.83 -20.57 -32.15
C LEU A 259 18.19 -21.21 -30.81
N GLU A 260 19.34 -21.88 -30.69
CA GLU A 260 19.76 -22.57 -29.47
C GLU A 260 19.88 -21.62 -28.25
N LYS A 261 20.48 -20.44 -28.45
CA LYS A 261 20.55 -19.42 -27.39
C LYS A 261 19.16 -18.90 -26.98
N SER A 262 18.27 -18.71 -27.96
CA SER A 262 16.91 -18.26 -27.69
C SER A 262 16.10 -19.32 -26.95
N MET A 263 16.24 -20.58 -27.31
CA MET A 263 15.59 -21.71 -26.62
C MET A 263 16.13 -21.90 -25.21
N LYS A 264 17.45 -21.79 -25.04
CA LYS A 264 18.07 -21.84 -23.71
C LYS A 264 17.53 -20.74 -22.79
N TYR A 265 17.49 -19.49 -23.25
CA TYR A 265 16.97 -18.37 -22.49
C TYR A 265 15.48 -18.57 -22.12
N PHE A 266 14.65 -19.04 -23.05
CA PHE A 266 13.25 -19.33 -22.78
C PHE A 266 13.10 -20.39 -21.68
N ASN A 267 13.85 -21.48 -21.76
CA ASN A 267 13.78 -22.57 -20.80
C ASN A 267 14.27 -22.17 -19.40
N GLU A 268 15.37 -21.41 -19.32
CA GLU A 268 16.00 -21.05 -18.05
C GLU A 268 15.31 -19.88 -17.32
N SER A 269 14.69 -18.96 -18.08
CA SER A 269 14.23 -17.68 -17.51
C SER A 269 12.72 -17.49 -17.53
N MET A 270 11.97 -18.28 -18.28
CA MET A 270 10.56 -17.99 -18.51
C MET A 270 9.63 -19.21 -18.38
N TYR A 271 10.14 -20.42 -18.50
CA TYR A 271 9.29 -21.60 -18.65
C TYR A 271 8.51 -21.93 -17.38
N ASP A 272 9.11 -21.81 -16.22
CA ASP A 272 8.52 -22.16 -14.93
C ASP A 272 8.15 -20.94 -14.06
N ASP A 273 8.26 -19.73 -14.62
CA ASP A 273 7.87 -18.51 -13.93
C ASP A 273 6.34 -18.39 -13.88
N ILE A 274 5.79 -18.36 -12.66
CA ILE A 274 4.33 -18.25 -12.42
C ILE A 274 3.79 -16.85 -12.74
N GLU A 275 4.64 -15.86 -12.84
CA GLU A 275 4.28 -14.49 -13.20
C GLU A 275 4.42 -14.23 -14.70
N TYR A 276 4.91 -15.22 -15.46
CA TYR A 276 5.09 -15.14 -16.90
C TYR A 276 3.94 -15.84 -17.63
N TYR A 277 2.96 -15.06 -18.05
CA TYR A 277 1.74 -15.55 -18.68
C TYR A 277 1.86 -15.61 -20.20
N ARG A 278 2.08 -16.82 -20.74
CA ARG A 278 2.21 -17.03 -22.18
C ARG A 278 1.54 -18.31 -22.65
N TRP A 279 0.63 -18.16 -23.60
CA TRP A 279 -0.09 -19.27 -24.20
C TRP A 279 0.27 -19.46 -25.67
N SER A 280 0.40 -20.73 -26.07
CA SER A 280 0.31 -21.14 -27.44
C SER A 280 -1.14 -21.19 -27.86
N ILE A 281 -1.48 -20.56 -28.97
CA ILE A 281 -2.79 -20.64 -29.60
C ILE A 281 -2.80 -21.87 -30.49
N VAL A 282 -3.60 -22.89 -30.15
CA VAL A 282 -3.67 -24.14 -30.90
C VAL A 282 -5.09 -24.33 -31.43
N ARG A 283 -5.26 -24.63 -32.70
CA ARG A 283 -6.56 -24.90 -33.30
C ARG A 283 -7.01 -26.32 -32.97
N LYS A 284 -8.25 -26.50 -32.47
CA LYS A 284 -8.80 -27.78 -32.04
C LYS A 284 -8.96 -28.78 -33.20
N GLU A 285 -9.35 -28.30 -34.37
CA GLU A 285 -9.66 -29.12 -35.54
C GLU A 285 -8.52 -30.05 -35.99
N ASP A 286 -7.30 -29.54 -35.99
CA ASP A 286 -6.12 -30.23 -36.51
C ASP A 286 -4.91 -30.17 -35.58
N ASN A 287 -5.10 -29.68 -34.36
CA ASN A 287 -4.05 -29.49 -33.35
C ASN A 287 -2.87 -28.60 -33.85
N LYS A 288 -3.16 -27.68 -34.75
CA LYS A 288 -2.16 -26.82 -35.39
C LYS A 288 -1.80 -25.64 -34.52
N PHE A 289 -0.51 -25.42 -34.26
CA PHE A 289 0.00 -24.22 -33.62
C PHE A 289 -0.20 -23.00 -34.53
N LEU A 290 -0.92 -22.01 -34.04
CA LEU A 290 -1.25 -20.80 -34.80
C LEU A 290 -0.37 -19.58 -34.41
N GLY A 291 0.09 -19.50 -33.18
CA GLY A 291 0.83 -18.35 -32.68
C GLY A 291 0.86 -18.30 -31.15
N THR A 292 1.20 -17.15 -30.59
CA THR A 292 1.22 -16.95 -29.15
C THR A 292 0.46 -15.70 -28.72
N ILE A 293 -0.09 -15.76 -27.52
CA ILE A 293 -0.70 -14.63 -26.81
C ILE A 293 -0.17 -14.62 -25.39
N TYR A 294 0.08 -13.44 -24.83
CA TYR A 294 0.64 -13.30 -23.49
C TYR A 294 0.18 -12.03 -22.79
N LEU A 295 0.25 -12.06 -21.45
CA LEU A 295 0.07 -10.90 -20.58
C LEU A 295 1.44 -10.51 -20.03
N ASN A 296 1.83 -9.27 -20.24
CA ASN A 296 3.00 -8.66 -19.64
C ASN A 296 2.57 -7.84 -18.45
N LEU A 297 2.90 -8.28 -17.24
CA LEU A 297 2.58 -7.52 -16.03
C LEU A 297 3.42 -6.24 -16.00
N HIS A 298 2.75 -5.10 -15.85
CA HIS A 298 3.39 -3.78 -15.78
C HIS A 298 3.54 -3.31 -14.35
N SER A 299 2.58 -3.64 -13.48
CA SER A 299 2.58 -3.26 -12.08
C SER A 299 1.69 -4.18 -11.25
N ASP A 300 2.29 -4.88 -10.29
CA ASP A 300 1.54 -5.69 -9.33
C ASP A 300 0.67 -4.82 -8.43
N LYS A 301 1.18 -3.66 -8.02
CA LYS A 301 0.45 -2.74 -7.14
C LYS A 301 -0.74 -2.10 -7.84
N ALA A 302 -0.58 -1.67 -9.08
CA ALA A 302 -1.68 -1.15 -9.89
C ALA A 302 -2.52 -2.26 -10.55
N ARG A 303 -2.05 -3.51 -10.49
CA ARG A 303 -2.68 -4.69 -11.13
C ARG A 303 -2.97 -4.43 -12.61
N THR A 304 -1.93 -4.01 -13.34
CA THR A 304 -2.02 -3.69 -14.75
C THR A 304 -1.16 -4.62 -15.60
N ALA A 305 -1.64 -4.98 -16.77
CA ALA A 305 -0.90 -5.77 -17.75
C ALA A 305 -1.14 -5.30 -19.18
N GLY A 306 -0.13 -5.53 -20.02
CA GLY A 306 -0.26 -5.46 -21.46
C GLY A 306 -0.71 -6.80 -22.04
N ILE A 307 -1.59 -6.79 -23.03
CA ILE A 307 -1.93 -7.98 -23.83
C ILE A 307 -1.25 -7.89 -25.19
N ASP A 308 -0.41 -8.87 -25.50
CA ASP A 308 0.35 -8.93 -26.74
C ASP A 308 0.14 -10.27 -27.45
N TYR A 309 0.21 -10.27 -28.79
CA TYR A 309 -0.03 -11.47 -29.57
C TYR A 309 0.63 -11.37 -30.96
N TRP A 310 0.90 -12.50 -31.51
CA TRP A 310 1.17 -12.68 -32.93
C TRP A 310 0.61 -14.03 -33.39
N ILE A 311 0.29 -14.11 -34.69
CA ILE A 311 -0.28 -15.30 -35.29
C ILE A 311 0.32 -15.50 -36.70
N ARG A 312 0.43 -16.75 -37.12
CA ARG A 312 0.92 -17.12 -38.48
C ARG A 312 0.07 -16.51 -39.60
N GLU A 313 0.68 -16.23 -40.72
CA GLU A 313 0.03 -15.52 -41.83
C GLU A 313 -1.20 -16.27 -42.40
N ASP A 314 -1.12 -17.61 -42.52
CA ASP A 314 -2.20 -18.44 -43.04
C ASP A 314 -3.40 -18.58 -42.08
N ALA A 315 -3.31 -18.03 -40.85
CA ALA A 315 -4.40 -17.93 -39.89
C ALA A 315 -5.00 -16.52 -39.77
N TRP A 316 -4.53 -15.56 -40.56
CA TRP A 316 -5.09 -14.21 -40.57
C TRP A 316 -6.50 -14.16 -41.15
N GLY A 317 -7.32 -13.23 -40.66
CA GLY A 317 -8.70 -13.01 -41.14
C GLY A 317 -9.74 -14.00 -40.63
N HIS A 318 -9.35 -15.04 -39.89
CA HIS A 318 -10.27 -16.06 -39.38
C HIS A 318 -10.83 -15.75 -37.97
N GLY A 319 -10.41 -14.63 -37.36
CA GLY A 319 -10.88 -14.22 -36.02
C GLY A 319 -10.26 -14.95 -34.85
N TYR A 320 -9.28 -15.84 -35.06
CA TYR A 320 -8.65 -16.64 -33.99
C TYR A 320 -8.00 -15.77 -32.91
N THR A 321 -7.27 -14.70 -33.31
CA THR A 321 -6.64 -13.80 -32.35
C THR A 321 -7.66 -13.09 -31.46
N THR A 322 -8.77 -12.63 -32.04
CA THR A 322 -9.86 -11.98 -31.30
C THR A 322 -10.52 -12.97 -30.32
N GLU A 323 -10.74 -14.21 -30.73
CA GLU A 323 -11.31 -15.27 -29.87
C GLU A 323 -10.39 -15.60 -28.69
N ALA A 324 -9.09 -15.81 -28.98
CA ALA A 324 -8.09 -16.04 -27.93
C ALA A 324 -7.99 -14.86 -26.96
N ALA A 325 -7.89 -13.62 -27.50
CA ALA A 325 -7.73 -12.44 -26.69
C ALA A 325 -8.95 -12.16 -25.78
N LYS A 326 -10.18 -12.43 -26.23
CA LYS A 326 -11.37 -12.36 -25.37
C LYS A 326 -11.28 -13.31 -24.19
N LYS A 327 -10.80 -14.54 -24.40
CA LYS A 327 -10.61 -15.51 -23.34
C LYS A 327 -9.53 -15.10 -22.35
N ILE A 328 -8.43 -14.54 -22.84
CA ILE A 328 -7.37 -13.99 -22.00
C ILE A 328 -7.84 -12.76 -21.20
N MET A 329 -8.66 -11.87 -21.77
CA MET A 329 -9.27 -10.75 -21.05
C MET A 329 -10.16 -11.23 -19.90
N GLU A 330 -10.97 -12.28 -20.14
CA GLU A 330 -11.77 -12.91 -19.09
C GLU A 330 -10.89 -13.44 -17.95
N PHE A 331 -9.86 -14.19 -18.28
CA PHE A 331 -8.90 -14.73 -17.31
C PHE A 331 -8.19 -13.59 -16.52
N ALA A 332 -7.75 -12.55 -17.21
CA ALA A 332 -7.05 -11.42 -16.59
C ALA A 332 -7.91 -10.67 -15.57
N PHE A 333 -9.17 -10.38 -15.92
CA PHE A 333 -10.05 -9.61 -15.02
C PHE A 333 -10.71 -10.47 -13.94
N LEU A 334 -11.07 -11.73 -14.24
CA LEU A 334 -11.87 -12.55 -13.31
C LEU A 334 -11.04 -13.53 -12.48
N THR A 335 -9.87 -13.97 -12.98
CA THR A 335 -9.02 -14.92 -12.26
C THR A 335 -7.82 -14.24 -11.62
N LEU A 336 -7.09 -13.40 -12.36
CA LEU A 336 -5.94 -12.68 -11.84
C LEU A 336 -6.33 -11.43 -11.04
N ASP A 337 -7.56 -10.97 -11.18
CA ASP A 337 -8.08 -9.74 -10.55
C ASP A 337 -7.35 -8.47 -11.00
N LEU A 338 -6.97 -8.40 -12.28
CA LEU A 338 -6.33 -7.19 -12.80
C LEU A 338 -7.30 -6.01 -12.86
N ASN A 339 -6.82 -4.79 -12.60
CA ASN A 339 -7.60 -3.55 -12.69
C ASN A 339 -7.69 -3.03 -14.12
N ARG A 340 -6.65 -3.26 -14.91
CA ARG A 340 -6.55 -2.69 -16.25
C ARG A 340 -5.76 -3.59 -17.19
N ILE A 341 -6.26 -3.71 -18.39
CA ILE A 341 -5.54 -4.28 -19.53
C ILE A 341 -5.31 -3.19 -20.57
N GLU A 342 -4.10 -3.15 -21.09
CA GLU A 342 -3.73 -2.22 -22.15
C GLU A 342 -3.01 -2.95 -23.28
N SER A 343 -2.94 -2.33 -24.43
CA SER A 343 -2.17 -2.82 -25.58
C SER A 343 -1.82 -1.67 -26.50
N CYS A 344 -0.75 -1.83 -27.24
CA CYS A 344 -0.37 -0.87 -28.26
C CYS A 344 0.03 -1.56 -29.56
N GLY A 345 -0.04 -0.83 -30.64
CA GLY A 345 0.37 -1.36 -31.95
C GLY A 345 0.72 -0.27 -32.93
N ALA A 346 1.63 -0.62 -33.86
CA ALA A 346 1.97 0.31 -34.94
C ALA A 346 0.69 0.75 -35.68
N LYS A 347 0.59 2.04 -35.98
CA LYS A 347 -0.55 2.62 -36.70
C LYS A 347 -0.82 1.91 -38.02
N ASP A 348 0.24 1.45 -38.70
CA ASP A 348 0.15 0.72 -39.94
C ASP A 348 -0.23 -0.76 -39.78
N ASN A 349 -0.18 -1.30 -38.54
CA ASN A 349 -0.61 -2.67 -38.25
C ASN A 349 -2.12 -2.74 -37.99
N VAL A 350 -2.90 -2.57 -39.07
CA VAL A 350 -4.36 -2.53 -39.01
C VAL A 350 -4.96 -3.79 -38.34
N GLY A 351 -4.35 -4.95 -38.57
CA GLY A 351 -4.82 -6.21 -37.98
C GLY A 351 -4.79 -6.18 -36.45
N THR A 352 -3.73 -5.62 -35.87
CA THR A 352 -3.54 -5.56 -34.41
C THR A 352 -4.57 -4.65 -33.74
N TRP A 353 -4.68 -3.39 -34.17
CA TRP A 353 -5.61 -2.49 -33.47
C TRP A 353 -7.09 -2.81 -33.73
N LYS A 354 -7.43 -3.47 -34.86
CA LYS A 354 -8.79 -4.03 -35.03
C LYS A 354 -9.09 -5.15 -34.03
N VAL A 355 -8.11 -5.98 -33.68
CA VAL A 355 -8.30 -6.98 -32.60
C VAL A 355 -8.53 -6.27 -31.28
N MET A 356 -7.76 -5.23 -30.94
CA MET A 356 -7.95 -4.44 -29.73
C MET A 356 -9.36 -3.86 -29.63
N GLU A 357 -9.88 -3.27 -30.69
CA GLU A 357 -11.26 -2.78 -30.76
C GLU A 357 -12.30 -3.90 -30.58
N ASN A 358 -12.10 -5.04 -31.26
CA ASN A 358 -13.03 -6.18 -31.22
C ASN A 358 -13.07 -6.89 -29.85
N ILE A 359 -12.02 -6.80 -29.04
CA ILE A 359 -12.02 -7.30 -27.65
C ILE A 359 -12.51 -6.25 -26.65
N GLY A 360 -12.82 -5.04 -27.14
CA GLY A 360 -13.42 -3.97 -26.36
C GLY A 360 -12.45 -2.99 -25.74
N LEU A 361 -11.15 -3.03 -26.06
CA LEU A 361 -10.24 -1.97 -25.64
C LEU A 361 -10.64 -0.65 -26.30
N LYS A 362 -10.54 0.45 -25.55
CA LYS A 362 -10.84 1.80 -26.00
C LYS A 362 -9.57 2.47 -26.49
N TYR A 363 -9.65 3.16 -27.60
CA TYR A 363 -8.57 3.99 -28.10
C TYR A 363 -8.31 5.17 -27.17
N GLU A 364 -7.06 5.33 -26.73
CA GLU A 364 -6.65 6.36 -25.76
C GLU A 364 -5.75 7.43 -26.39
N GLY A 365 -5.13 7.14 -27.52
CA GLY A 365 -4.28 8.11 -28.22
C GLY A 365 -3.27 7.49 -29.16
N THR A 366 -2.50 8.36 -29.81
CA THR A 366 -1.36 7.95 -30.66
C THR A 366 -0.09 8.63 -30.17
N ARG A 367 0.94 7.84 -29.90
CA ARG A 367 2.30 8.35 -29.67
C ARG A 367 3.05 8.40 -31.01
N GLU A 368 3.30 9.60 -31.51
CA GLU A 368 3.98 9.80 -32.79
C GLU A 368 5.47 9.44 -32.70
N LYS A 369 5.98 8.69 -33.68
CA LYS A 369 7.39 8.30 -33.83
C LYS A 369 8.01 7.71 -32.58
N SER A 370 7.21 6.99 -31.79
CA SER A 370 7.57 6.59 -30.42
C SER A 370 8.20 5.21 -30.32
N TYR A 371 8.20 4.41 -31.40
CA TYR A 371 8.72 3.06 -31.35
C TYR A 371 9.53 2.70 -32.60
N PHE A 372 10.63 1.97 -32.41
CA PHE A 372 11.47 1.49 -33.50
C PHE A 372 11.35 -0.03 -33.66
N TYR A 373 10.84 -0.45 -34.81
CA TYR A 373 10.84 -1.84 -35.21
C TYR A 373 12.05 -2.11 -36.12
N TYR A 374 12.82 -3.14 -35.80
CA TYR A 374 14.03 -3.46 -36.56
C TYR A 374 13.81 -3.64 -38.05
N TYR A 375 12.63 -4.14 -38.42
CA TYR A 375 12.25 -4.40 -39.83
C TYR A 375 11.08 -3.50 -40.30
N GLY A 376 10.56 -2.68 -39.45
CA GLY A 376 9.47 -1.75 -39.75
C GLY A 376 9.84 -0.26 -39.62
N GLY A 377 11.03 0.04 -39.10
CA GLY A 377 11.48 1.42 -38.87
C GLY A 377 10.76 2.10 -37.71
N ILE A 378 10.85 3.43 -37.70
CA ILE A 378 10.17 4.26 -36.67
C ILE A 378 8.68 4.32 -37.01
N GLN A 379 7.83 4.06 -36.00
CA GLN A 379 6.38 3.99 -36.15
C GLN A 379 5.66 4.86 -35.13
N ASP A 380 4.48 5.36 -35.53
CA ASP A 380 3.48 5.87 -34.64
C ASP A 380 2.78 4.70 -33.94
N MET A 381 2.55 4.78 -32.61
CA MET A 381 1.92 3.74 -31.85
C MET A 381 0.53 4.17 -31.40
N LYS A 382 -0.49 3.40 -31.73
CA LYS A 382 -1.84 3.55 -31.19
C LYS A 382 -1.92 2.84 -29.84
N GLU A 383 -2.43 3.55 -28.82
CA GLU A 383 -2.62 3.07 -27.45
C GLU A 383 -4.09 2.73 -27.21
N TYR A 384 -4.33 1.63 -26.56
CA TYR A 384 -5.67 1.14 -26.20
C TYR A 384 -5.67 0.61 -24.78
N GLY A 385 -6.77 0.83 -24.06
CA GLY A 385 -6.91 0.35 -22.68
C GLY A 385 -8.36 0.03 -22.31
N LEU A 386 -8.53 -0.74 -21.23
CA LEU A 386 -9.83 -1.05 -20.64
C LEU A 386 -9.64 -1.32 -19.15
N THR A 387 -10.47 -0.71 -18.30
CA THR A 387 -10.50 -1.02 -16.87
C THR A 387 -11.42 -2.23 -16.57
N LYS A 388 -11.24 -2.82 -15.39
CA LYS A 388 -12.09 -3.93 -14.91
C LYS A 388 -13.54 -3.50 -14.78
N GLU A 389 -13.80 -2.31 -14.25
CA GLU A 389 -15.15 -1.76 -14.11
C GLU A 389 -15.83 -1.70 -15.48
N GLU A 390 -15.18 -1.11 -16.47
CA GLU A 390 -15.71 -1.01 -17.83
C GLU A 390 -15.93 -2.37 -18.50
N TYR A 391 -15.09 -3.36 -18.19
CA TYR A 391 -15.27 -4.73 -18.67
C TYR A 391 -16.52 -5.40 -18.06
N LEU A 392 -16.73 -5.21 -16.75
CA LEU A 392 -17.88 -5.79 -16.04
C LEU A 392 -19.21 -5.13 -16.45
N GLU A 393 -19.23 -3.84 -16.75
CA GLU A 393 -20.41 -3.12 -17.23
C GLU A 393 -20.92 -3.59 -18.60
N ARG A 394 -20.09 -4.31 -19.37
CA ARG A 394 -20.42 -4.81 -20.72
C ARG A 394 -20.86 -6.29 -20.74
N LYS A 395 -20.79 -6.98 -19.61
CA LYS A 395 -21.25 -8.35 -19.45
C LYS A 395 -22.70 -8.39 -18.98
#